data_1ade7127bc945b6fe02b2abccdd87773
#
_entry.id   1ade7127bc945b6fe02b2abccdd87773
#
_cell.length_a   1.000
_cell.length_b   1.000
_cell.length_c   1.000
_cell.angle_alpha   90.00
_cell.angle_beta   90.00
_cell.angle_gamma   90.00
#
_symmetry.space_group_name_H-M   'P 1'
#
loop_
_entity.id
_entity.type
_entity.pdbx_description
1 polymer ?
#
loop_
_entity_poly.entity_id
_entity_poly.type
_entity_poly.pdbx_seq_one_letter_code
_entity_poly.pdbx_strand_id
1 'polypeptide(L)'
;MIRLKGMRFMRCINWWHLGKTSLLVGFLFFLCEVLIYYIVLLQCTWPQIETTTRHSTVKAMLLSDVHLLGPRFGHWFDKLRREWQMYRTFQTAMTLHNPQVVFILGDIFDEGHQCSEVEFNNYVKRFHSVFSVPDNTKLYVVIGNHDIGFHYGISPQLKERFERSFNTSSVEMLVINSNIFVLVNSMALHGDNCFLCKPAEDKLKEISETLQCAKDGGVSKQCKKYKSLPMYSPPIFLQHFPLYRPSDSHCKEPDSAPSQIINEPFREFWDCLARGSTKKPRAAFSGHTHHGCFTLHRERIPEWTLPSFSWRNKNDPSFILATFAPDIFKITKCYMPKESTVIRLYMLVPLQMDFWLKTGQLKGNGNNTATEQ
;
A
#
# COMPACT_ATOMS: atom_id res chain seq x y z
N MET A 1 20.01 -36.67 59.05
CA MET A 1 19.22 -35.48 59.43
C MET A 1 19.70 -34.33 58.55
N ILE A 2 19.10 -34.18 57.35
CA ILE A 2 19.46 -33.16 56.36
C ILE A 2 18.47 -32.01 56.56
N ARG A 3 18.99 -30.86 57.06
CA ARG A 3 18.19 -29.64 57.18
C ARG A 3 18.05 -28.99 55.81
N LEU A 4 16.84 -29.05 55.24
CA LEU A 4 16.38 -28.21 54.13
C LEU A 4 16.35 -26.74 54.60
N LYS A 5 17.33 -25.93 54.19
CA LYS A 5 17.26 -24.48 54.28
C LYS A 5 16.23 -24.00 53.23
N GLY A 6 15.07 -23.68 53.75
CA GLY A 6 13.96 -23.22 52.96
C GLY A 6 14.23 -21.89 52.24
N MET A 7 13.76 -21.84 51.02
CA MET A 7 13.60 -20.64 50.20
C MET A 7 12.83 -19.55 50.94
N ARG A 8 13.46 -18.41 51.21
CA ARG A 8 12.83 -17.13 51.45
C ARG A 8 13.34 -16.16 50.36
N PHE A 9 12.77 -16.27 49.17
CA PHE A 9 12.96 -15.30 48.13
C PHE A 9 11.55 -14.77 47.66
N MET A 10 10.74 -14.38 48.64
CA MET A 10 9.63 -13.48 48.37
C MET A 10 10.10 -12.08 48.76
N ARG A 11 10.86 -11.43 47.86
CA ARG A 11 11.04 -9.99 47.94
C ARG A 11 9.65 -9.37 47.86
N CYS A 12 9.31 -8.56 48.86
CA CYS A 12 8.07 -7.74 48.82
C CYS A 12 8.05 -6.98 47.50
N ILE A 13 7.20 -7.41 46.56
CA ILE A 13 6.96 -6.68 45.33
C ILE A 13 6.38 -5.34 45.73
N ASN A 14 7.12 -4.27 45.48
CA ASN A 14 6.63 -2.92 45.73
C ASN A 14 5.54 -2.60 44.70
N TRP A 15 4.29 -2.78 45.11
CA TRP A 15 3.09 -2.56 44.29
C TRP A 15 3.07 -1.19 43.58
N TRP A 16 3.67 -0.19 44.21
CA TRP A 16 3.78 1.14 43.61
C TRP A 16 4.73 1.18 42.40
N HIS A 17 5.87 0.48 42.46
CA HIS A 17 6.78 0.35 41.32
C HIS A 17 6.18 -0.52 40.21
N LEU A 18 5.50 -1.62 40.57
CA LEU A 18 4.80 -2.45 39.62
C LEU A 18 3.70 -1.65 38.87
N GLY A 19 2.90 -0.86 39.58
CA GLY A 19 1.88 0.01 38.99
C GLY A 19 2.46 1.02 38.00
N LYS A 20 3.53 1.73 38.38
CA LYS A 20 4.21 2.68 37.48
C LYS A 20 4.79 2.02 36.25
N THR A 21 5.43 0.85 36.38
CA THR A 21 6.01 0.09 35.28
C THR A 21 4.90 -0.39 34.35
N SER A 22 3.79 -0.90 34.87
CA SER A 22 2.64 -1.34 34.05
C SER A 22 2.03 -0.18 33.27
N LEU A 23 1.91 1.01 33.88
CA LEU A 23 1.42 2.22 33.20
C LEU A 23 2.38 2.66 32.08
N LEU A 24 3.69 2.63 32.31
CA LEU A 24 4.70 2.98 31.32
C LEU A 24 4.67 2.01 30.13
N VAL A 25 4.62 0.71 30.40
CA VAL A 25 4.52 -0.32 29.36
C VAL A 25 3.22 -0.18 28.56
N GLY A 26 2.10 0.04 29.26
CA GLY A 26 0.79 0.25 28.63
C GLY A 26 0.77 1.52 27.76
N PHE A 27 1.35 2.62 28.25
CA PHE A 27 1.47 3.86 27.47
C PHE A 27 2.35 3.68 26.23
N LEU A 28 3.49 3.01 26.36
CA LEU A 28 4.35 2.73 25.22
C LEU A 28 3.67 1.82 24.19
N PHE A 29 2.98 0.79 24.64
CA PHE A 29 2.18 -0.07 23.75
C PHE A 29 1.14 0.77 23.01
N PHE A 30 0.40 1.62 23.71
CA PHE A 30 -0.57 2.54 23.10
C PHE A 30 0.10 3.52 22.11
N LEU A 31 1.27 4.05 22.46
CA LEU A 31 2.04 4.91 21.57
C LEU A 31 2.45 4.18 20.28
N CYS A 32 3.04 2.99 20.40
CA CYS A 32 3.56 2.24 19.25
C CYS A 32 2.48 1.63 18.36
N GLU A 33 1.34 1.21 18.95
CA GLU A 33 0.31 0.47 18.22
C GLU A 33 -0.88 1.35 17.80
N VAL A 34 -1.00 2.55 18.34
CA VAL A 34 -2.13 3.44 18.04
C VAL A 34 -1.67 4.85 17.70
N LEU A 35 -1.04 5.53 18.66
CA LEU A 35 -0.84 6.97 18.58
C LEU A 35 0.14 7.38 17.48
N ILE A 36 1.20 6.60 17.24
CA ILE A 36 2.21 6.88 16.23
C ILE A 36 1.60 7.00 14.81
N TYR A 37 0.57 6.22 14.50
CA TYR A 37 -0.11 6.31 13.21
C TYR A 37 -0.82 7.64 13.04
N TYR A 38 -1.49 8.13 14.08
CA TYR A 38 -2.12 9.46 14.05
C TYR A 38 -1.07 10.56 13.94
N ILE A 39 0.00 10.53 14.76
CA ILE A 39 1.06 11.54 14.74
C ILE A 39 1.68 11.67 13.35
N VAL A 40 1.97 10.54 12.70
CA VAL A 40 2.61 10.54 11.38
C VAL A 40 1.60 10.96 10.29
N LEU A 41 0.39 10.43 10.30
CA LEU A 41 -0.58 10.69 9.24
C LEU A 41 -1.25 12.07 9.34
N LEU A 42 -1.30 12.71 10.51
CA LEU A 42 -1.75 14.11 10.64
C LEU A 42 -0.86 15.10 9.88
N GLN A 43 0.39 14.73 9.56
CA GLN A 43 1.29 15.57 8.77
C GLN A 43 0.94 15.52 7.27
N CYS A 44 0.09 14.59 6.85
CA CYS A 44 -0.34 14.43 5.48
C CYS A 44 -1.62 15.23 5.23
N THR A 45 -1.68 15.95 4.12
CA THR A 45 -2.83 16.78 3.76
C THR A 45 -3.21 16.58 2.29
N TRP A 46 -4.50 16.78 1.98
CA TRP A 46 -4.95 16.78 0.59
C TRP A 46 -4.29 17.89 -0.21
N PRO A 47 -3.77 17.59 -1.41
CA PRO A 47 -3.27 18.63 -2.29
C PRO A 47 -4.41 19.52 -2.77
N GLN A 48 -4.23 20.83 -2.68
CA GLN A 48 -5.23 21.82 -3.10
C GLN A 48 -5.11 22.07 -4.60
N ILE A 49 -6.25 22.04 -5.29
CA ILE A 49 -6.38 22.39 -6.71
C ILE A 49 -7.27 23.62 -6.81
N GLU A 50 -6.79 24.61 -7.54
CA GLU A 50 -7.61 25.76 -7.93
C GLU A 50 -8.41 25.37 -9.18
N THR A 51 -9.67 25.03 -9.02
CA THR A 51 -10.58 24.72 -10.12
C THR A 51 -11.80 25.60 -10.04
N THR A 52 -12.30 26.02 -11.21
CA THR A 52 -13.55 26.79 -11.32
C THR A 52 -14.79 25.92 -11.04
N THR A 53 -14.67 24.60 -11.12
CA THR A 53 -15.76 23.63 -10.93
C THR A 53 -15.48 22.67 -9.80
N ARG A 54 -15.86 23.03 -8.59
CA ARG A 54 -15.67 22.24 -7.36
C ARG A 54 -16.34 20.86 -7.40
N HIS A 55 -17.36 20.68 -8.23
CA HIS A 55 -18.16 19.44 -8.33
C HIS A 55 -17.53 18.34 -9.17
N SER A 56 -16.44 18.59 -9.89
CA SER A 56 -15.78 17.61 -10.75
C SER A 56 -14.50 17.02 -10.16
N THR A 57 -14.15 17.35 -8.91
CA THR A 57 -12.94 16.81 -8.26
C THR A 57 -13.20 15.44 -7.64
N VAL A 58 -12.16 14.60 -7.66
CA VAL A 58 -12.12 13.29 -6.98
C VAL A 58 -10.95 13.25 -6.04
N LYS A 59 -11.20 12.96 -4.78
CA LYS A 59 -10.20 12.69 -3.77
C LYS A 59 -9.93 11.20 -3.73
N ALA A 60 -8.75 10.79 -4.19
CA ALA A 60 -8.35 9.39 -4.29
C ALA A 60 -7.15 9.08 -3.39
N MET A 61 -7.19 7.94 -2.72
CA MET A 61 -6.05 7.33 -2.05
C MET A 61 -5.52 6.20 -2.92
N LEU A 62 -4.22 6.19 -3.21
CA LEU A 62 -3.57 5.16 -4.01
C LEU A 62 -2.50 4.48 -3.16
N LEU A 63 -2.51 3.15 -3.15
CA LEU A 63 -1.53 2.30 -2.47
C LEU A 63 -1.24 1.06 -3.32
N SER A 64 -0.14 0.35 -3.04
CA SER A 64 0.32 -0.80 -3.80
C SER A 64 1.03 -1.81 -2.91
N ASP A 65 1.18 -3.05 -3.42
CA ASP A 65 2.09 -4.06 -2.88
C ASP A 65 1.87 -4.33 -1.38
N VAL A 66 0.62 -4.64 -1.02
CA VAL A 66 0.23 -4.91 0.38
C VAL A 66 0.71 -6.27 0.87
N HIS A 67 0.85 -7.26 -0.03
CA HIS A 67 1.41 -8.58 0.22
C HIS A 67 0.89 -9.23 1.50
N LEU A 68 -0.41 -9.49 1.58
CA LEU A 68 -0.98 -10.27 2.69
C LEU A 68 -0.35 -11.67 2.69
N LEU A 69 0.36 -11.99 3.79
CA LEU A 69 1.13 -13.22 3.92
C LEU A 69 0.25 -14.45 4.05
N GLY A 70 0.61 -15.50 3.32
CA GLY A 70 0.03 -16.83 3.43
C GLY A 70 0.78 -17.72 4.44
N PRO A 71 0.46 -19.04 4.46
CA PRO A 71 1.12 -19.98 5.36
C PRO A 71 2.53 -20.36 4.94
N ARG A 72 2.92 -20.20 3.65
CA ARG A 72 4.20 -20.68 3.10
C ARG A 72 5.35 -19.74 3.44
N PHE A 73 5.13 -18.42 3.32
CA PHE A 73 6.19 -17.41 3.46
C PHE A 73 6.04 -16.54 4.69
N GLY A 74 5.05 -16.79 5.55
CA GLY A 74 4.77 -15.97 6.73
C GLY A 74 4.64 -16.73 8.03
N HIS A 75 5.54 -16.47 8.99
CA HIS A 75 5.34 -16.88 10.38
C HIS A 75 4.09 -16.17 10.95
N TRP A 76 3.34 -16.83 11.85
CA TRP A 76 2.10 -16.27 12.40
C TRP A 76 2.26 -14.87 13.02
N PHE A 77 3.41 -14.63 13.70
CA PHE A 77 3.70 -13.35 14.33
C PHE A 77 3.99 -12.25 13.29
N ASP A 78 4.71 -12.57 12.21
CA ASP A 78 4.93 -11.65 11.10
C ASP A 78 3.62 -11.26 10.43
N LYS A 79 2.72 -12.23 10.21
CA LYS A 79 1.37 -11.94 9.67
C LYS A 79 0.62 -10.98 10.56
N LEU A 80 0.52 -11.30 11.85
CA LEU A 80 -0.18 -10.46 12.83
C LEU A 80 0.37 -9.03 12.83
N ARG A 81 1.69 -8.88 12.90
CA ARG A 81 2.35 -7.57 13.00
C ARG A 81 2.17 -6.74 11.74
N ARG A 82 2.32 -7.34 10.55
CA ARG A 82 2.21 -6.63 9.27
C ARG A 82 0.76 -6.28 8.93
N GLU A 83 -0.16 -7.21 9.15
CA GLU A 83 -1.58 -6.93 8.96
C GLU A 83 -2.09 -5.88 9.96
N TRP A 84 -1.64 -5.92 11.20
CA TRP A 84 -1.94 -4.89 12.18
C TRP A 84 -1.43 -3.51 11.74
N GLN A 85 -0.19 -3.43 11.27
CA GLN A 85 0.38 -2.19 10.74
C GLN A 85 -0.45 -1.64 9.56
N MET A 86 -0.77 -2.49 8.58
CA MET A 86 -1.58 -2.09 7.43
C MET A 86 -2.98 -1.66 7.86
N TYR A 87 -3.64 -2.44 8.71
CA TYR A 87 -4.95 -2.11 9.28
C TYR A 87 -4.93 -0.76 9.99
N ARG A 88 -3.98 -0.57 10.92
CA ARG A 88 -3.88 0.69 11.68
C ARG A 88 -3.63 1.89 10.77
N THR A 89 -2.69 1.76 9.82
CA THR A 89 -2.42 2.85 8.87
C THR A 89 -3.63 3.14 8.01
N PHE A 90 -4.23 2.11 7.41
CA PHE A 90 -5.35 2.28 6.49
C PHE A 90 -6.56 2.90 7.20
N GLN A 91 -6.98 2.34 8.34
CA GLN A 91 -8.14 2.86 9.07
C GLN A 91 -7.91 4.27 9.64
N THR A 92 -6.67 4.58 10.06
CA THR A 92 -6.32 5.94 10.48
C THR A 92 -6.37 6.91 9.29
N ALA A 93 -5.83 6.52 8.13
CA ALA A 93 -5.91 7.33 6.90
C ALA A 93 -7.35 7.54 6.44
N MET A 94 -8.19 6.50 6.48
CA MET A 94 -9.62 6.60 6.18
C MET A 94 -10.33 7.59 7.10
N THR A 95 -10.04 7.53 8.41
CA THR A 95 -10.63 8.42 9.41
C THR A 95 -10.21 9.89 9.22
N LEU A 96 -8.91 10.13 8.97
CA LEU A 96 -8.35 11.49 8.86
C LEU A 96 -8.65 12.14 7.50
N HIS A 97 -8.61 11.36 6.43
CA HIS A 97 -8.64 11.92 5.07
C HIS A 97 -9.95 11.68 4.32
N ASN A 98 -10.74 10.67 4.70
CA ASN A 98 -12.04 10.35 4.10
C ASN A 98 -12.01 10.41 2.56
N PRO A 99 -11.23 9.56 1.86
CA PRO A 99 -11.16 9.54 0.41
C PRO A 99 -12.49 9.09 -0.20
N GLN A 100 -12.84 9.61 -1.38
CA GLN A 100 -14.01 9.17 -2.14
C GLN A 100 -13.76 7.84 -2.86
N VAL A 101 -12.48 7.58 -3.20
CA VAL A 101 -12.07 6.34 -3.85
C VAL A 101 -10.69 5.91 -3.34
N VAL A 102 -10.53 4.60 -3.22
CA VAL A 102 -9.25 3.95 -2.92
C VAL A 102 -8.89 3.06 -4.10
N PHE A 103 -7.65 3.18 -4.59
CA PHE A 103 -7.07 2.29 -5.59
C PHE A 103 -5.92 1.50 -4.98
N ILE A 104 -5.96 0.18 -5.11
CA ILE A 104 -4.85 -0.72 -4.74
C ILE A 104 -4.25 -1.29 -6.02
N LEU A 105 -2.97 -0.98 -6.28
CA LEU A 105 -2.32 -1.22 -7.56
C LEU A 105 -1.61 -2.58 -7.63
N GLY A 106 -2.30 -3.65 -7.21
CA GLY A 106 -1.83 -5.02 -7.34
C GLY A 106 -1.01 -5.53 -6.17
N ASP A 107 -0.60 -6.80 -6.29
CA ASP A 107 0.11 -7.58 -5.28
C ASP A 107 -0.56 -7.51 -3.90
N ILE A 108 -1.85 -7.90 -3.91
CA ILE A 108 -2.68 -7.94 -2.71
C ILE A 108 -2.24 -9.09 -1.81
N PHE A 109 -1.95 -10.23 -2.42
CA PHE A 109 -1.52 -11.45 -1.75
C PHE A 109 -0.06 -11.77 -2.08
N ASP A 110 0.67 -12.28 -1.11
CA ASP A 110 2.06 -12.74 -1.33
C ASP A 110 2.09 -14.10 -2.08
N GLU A 111 1.06 -14.93 -1.88
CA GLU A 111 0.97 -16.30 -2.39
C GLU A 111 -0.32 -16.55 -3.19
N GLY A 112 -0.93 -15.52 -3.76
CA GLY A 112 -2.25 -15.63 -4.39
C GLY A 112 -2.32 -16.68 -5.50
N HIS A 113 -1.30 -16.76 -6.35
CA HIS A 113 -1.24 -17.72 -7.45
C HIS A 113 -0.88 -19.16 -7.02
N GLN A 114 -0.37 -19.37 -5.79
CA GLN A 114 0.09 -20.67 -5.29
C GLN A 114 -0.87 -21.32 -4.30
N CYS A 115 -1.91 -20.60 -3.88
CA CYS A 115 -2.81 -21.06 -2.84
C CYS A 115 -4.00 -21.85 -3.40
N SER A 116 -4.56 -22.74 -2.57
CA SER A 116 -5.82 -23.42 -2.83
C SER A 116 -7.00 -22.45 -2.81
N GLU A 117 -8.16 -22.90 -3.31
CA GLU A 117 -9.40 -22.11 -3.30
C GLU A 117 -9.83 -21.71 -1.88
N VAL A 118 -9.68 -22.62 -0.91
CA VAL A 118 -10.01 -22.38 0.49
C VAL A 118 -9.10 -21.32 1.10
N GLU A 119 -7.79 -21.42 0.85
CA GLU A 119 -6.81 -20.43 1.30
C GLU A 119 -7.08 -19.07 0.66
N PHE A 120 -7.35 -19.02 -0.64
CA PHE A 120 -7.67 -17.81 -1.36
C PHE A 120 -8.88 -17.09 -0.78
N ASN A 121 -9.97 -17.80 -0.53
CA ASN A 121 -11.17 -17.25 0.09
C ASN A 121 -10.90 -16.71 1.51
N ASN A 122 -10.00 -17.33 2.26
CA ASN A 122 -9.56 -16.81 3.55
C ASN A 122 -8.73 -15.53 3.41
N TYR A 123 -7.88 -15.43 2.35
CA TYR A 123 -7.13 -14.21 2.08
C TYR A 123 -8.05 -13.06 1.67
N VAL A 124 -9.07 -13.32 0.85
CA VAL A 124 -10.08 -12.32 0.49
C VAL A 124 -10.81 -11.79 1.72
N LYS A 125 -11.22 -12.67 2.65
CA LYS A 125 -11.84 -12.26 3.90
C LYS A 125 -10.92 -11.38 4.76
N ARG A 126 -9.65 -11.78 4.88
CA ARG A 126 -8.63 -10.99 5.62
C ARG A 126 -8.40 -9.64 4.96
N PHE A 127 -8.32 -9.60 3.62
CA PHE A 127 -8.21 -8.36 2.86
C PHE A 127 -9.35 -7.40 3.22
N HIS A 128 -10.59 -7.82 3.12
CA HIS A 128 -11.74 -6.97 3.46
C HIS A 128 -11.80 -6.57 4.93
N SER A 129 -11.20 -7.36 5.84
CA SER A 129 -11.06 -6.99 7.24
C SER A 129 -10.02 -5.89 7.45
N VAL A 130 -8.89 -5.95 6.75
CA VAL A 130 -7.79 -4.97 6.85
C VAL A 130 -8.15 -3.66 6.12
N PHE A 131 -8.69 -3.79 4.91
CA PHE A 131 -8.99 -2.68 4.00
C PHE A 131 -10.50 -2.39 3.91
N SER A 132 -11.19 -2.43 5.05
CA SER A 132 -12.61 -2.08 5.07
C SER A 132 -12.79 -0.59 4.82
N VAL A 133 -13.74 -0.25 3.95
CA VAL A 133 -14.10 1.12 3.59
C VAL A 133 -15.55 1.41 3.96
N PRO A 134 -15.91 2.66 4.30
CA PRO A 134 -17.31 3.04 4.52
C PRO A 134 -18.08 3.09 3.20
N ASP A 135 -19.40 3.06 3.27
CA ASP A 135 -20.31 3.00 2.09
C ASP A 135 -20.13 4.16 1.09
N ASN A 136 -19.65 5.30 1.57
CA ASN A 136 -19.40 6.48 0.74
C ASN A 136 -18.04 6.46 0.02
N THR A 137 -17.21 5.44 0.28
CA THR A 137 -15.91 5.24 -0.37
C THR A 137 -15.95 4.01 -1.28
N LYS A 138 -15.46 4.16 -2.51
CA LYS A 138 -15.31 3.03 -3.43
C LYS A 138 -13.88 2.48 -3.37
N LEU A 139 -13.75 1.16 -3.36
CA LEU A 139 -12.47 0.45 -3.40
C LEU A 139 -12.34 -0.28 -4.73
N TYR A 140 -11.25 -0.01 -5.45
CA TYR A 140 -10.89 -0.69 -6.70
C TYR A 140 -9.51 -1.31 -6.59
N VAL A 141 -9.36 -2.46 -7.22
CA VAL A 141 -8.16 -3.27 -7.15
C VAL A 141 -7.65 -3.57 -8.55
N VAL A 142 -6.36 -3.36 -8.78
CA VAL A 142 -5.65 -3.80 -9.98
C VAL A 142 -5.01 -5.16 -9.71
N ILE A 143 -4.87 -5.98 -10.73
CA ILE A 143 -4.27 -7.31 -10.61
C ILE A 143 -2.75 -7.20 -10.61
N GLY A 144 -2.07 -7.84 -9.65
CA GLY A 144 -0.63 -7.99 -9.58
C GLY A 144 -0.14 -9.41 -9.91
N ASN A 145 1.16 -9.58 -10.07
CA ASN A 145 1.74 -10.88 -10.43
C ASN A 145 1.72 -11.90 -9.28
N HIS A 146 1.81 -11.47 -8.04
CA HIS A 146 1.65 -12.35 -6.89
C HIS A 146 0.21 -12.84 -6.70
N ASP A 147 -0.77 -12.10 -7.23
CA ASP A 147 -2.18 -12.45 -7.14
C ASP A 147 -2.56 -13.64 -8.02
N ILE A 148 -2.08 -13.66 -9.27
CA ILE A 148 -2.48 -14.64 -10.31
C ILE A 148 -1.31 -15.31 -11.05
N GLY A 149 -0.07 -14.86 -10.84
CA GLY A 149 1.14 -15.34 -11.49
C GLY A 149 1.67 -14.42 -12.59
N PHE A 150 2.86 -14.74 -13.07
CA PHE A 150 3.43 -14.10 -14.26
C PHE A 150 2.83 -14.69 -15.54
N HIS A 151 2.79 -13.94 -16.58
CA HIS A 151 2.21 -14.17 -17.91
C HIS A 151 1.90 -15.63 -18.29
N TYR A 152 2.92 -16.45 -18.62
CA TYR A 152 2.72 -17.86 -18.99
C TYR A 152 2.37 -18.79 -17.83
N GLY A 153 2.53 -18.35 -16.60
CA GLY A 153 2.12 -19.09 -15.39
C GLY A 153 0.67 -18.87 -15.01
N ILE A 154 -0.05 -17.98 -15.69
CA ILE A 154 -1.44 -17.66 -15.37
C ILE A 154 -2.36 -18.67 -16.02
N SER A 155 -3.21 -19.32 -15.21
CA SER A 155 -4.33 -20.11 -15.71
C SER A 155 -5.63 -19.30 -15.76
N PRO A 156 -6.60 -19.67 -16.63
CA PRO A 156 -7.92 -19.04 -16.64
C PRO A 156 -8.59 -19.04 -15.26
N GLN A 157 -8.42 -20.13 -14.51
CA GLN A 157 -9.02 -20.30 -13.17
C GLN A 157 -8.48 -19.29 -12.17
N LEU A 158 -7.16 -19.03 -12.17
CA LEU A 158 -6.53 -18.05 -11.29
C LEU A 158 -7.04 -16.63 -11.59
N LYS A 159 -7.12 -16.29 -12.89
CA LYS A 159 -7.66 -15.01 -13.34
C LYS A 159 -9.11 -14.83 -12.92
N GLU A 160 -9.99 -15.79 -13.29
CA GLU A 160 -11.42 -15.72 -13.00
C GLU A 160 -11.72 -15.70 -11.50
N ARG A 161 -10.95 -16.45 -10.70
CA ARG A 161 -11.05 -16.45 -9.25
C ARG A 161 -10.82 -15.05 -8.68
N PHE A 162 -9.75 -14.38 -9.11
CA PHE A 162 -9.41 -13.05 -8.66
C PHE A 162 -10.45 -12.02 -9.14
N GLU A 163 -10.76 -12.01 -10.45
CA GLU A 163 -11.73 -11.06 -11.03
C GLU A 163 -13.11 -11.14 -10.36
N ARG A 164 -13.57 -12.36 -10.06
CA ARG A 164 -14.85 -12.60 -9.37
C ARG A 164 -14.84 -12.12 -7.92
N SER A 165 -13.72 -12.36 -7.20
CA SER A 165 -13.63 -12.01 -5.77
C SER A 165 -13.50 -10.51 -5.52
N PHE A 166 -12.92 -9.77 -6.45
CA PHE A 166 -12.72 -8.33 -6.35
C PHE A 166 -13.61 -7.51 -7.27
N ASN A 167 -14.51 -8.16 -8.03
CA ASN A 167 -15.36 -7.53 -9.04
C ASN A 167 -14.57 -6.60 -9.96
N THR A 168 -13.44 -7.09 -10.47
CA THR A 168 -12.51 -6.38 -11.36
C THR A 168 -12.36 -7.14 -12.68
N SER A 169 -11.71 -6.54 -13.66
CA SER A 169 -11.38 -7.18 -14.94
C SER A 169 -9.96 -6.80 -15.38
N SER A 170 -9.41 -7.56 -16.35
CA SER A 170 -8.06 -7.29 -16.85
C SER A 170 -7.90 -5.88 -17.45
N VAL A 171 -8.97 -5.28 -17.96
CA VAL A 171 -9.01 -3.87 -18.39
C VAL A 171 -10.37 -3.29 -18.08
N GLU A 172 -10.37 -2.22 -17.29
CA GLU A 172 -11.58 -1.54 -16.87
C GLU A 172 -11.46 -0.02 -17.04
N MET A 173 -12.50 0.63 -17.54
CA MET A 173 -12.60 2.09 -17.59
C MET A 173 -13.63 2.59 -16.59
N LEU A 174 -13.19 3.41 -15.65
CA LEU A 174 -14.03 4.05 -14.65
C LEU A 174 -14.16 5.55 -14.95
N VAL A 175 -15.38 6.07 -14.83
CA VAL A 175 -15.66 7.50 -14.93
C VAL A 175 -16.22 7.96 -13.59
N ILE A 176 -15.44 8.75 -12.87
CA ILE A 176 -15.80 9.28 -11.55
C ILE A 176 -15.71 10.80 -11.60
N ASN A 177 -16.82 11.50 -11.41
CA ASN A 177 -16.88 12.96 -11.47
C ASN A 177 -16.14 13.54 -12.70
N SER A 178 -16.42 12.98 -13.89
CA SER A 178 -15.78 13.34 -15.17
C SER A 178 -14.27 13.10 -15.25
N ASN A 179 -13.66 12.46 -14.26
CA ASN A 179 -12.29 11.94 -14.35
C ASN A 179 -12.31 10.50 -14.84
N ILE A 180 -11.45 10.20 -15.82
CA ILE A 180 -11.40 8.90 -16.47
C ILE A 180 -10.16 8.14 -15.96
N PHE A 181 -10.41 6.98 -15.35
CA PHE A 181 -9.38 6.06 -14.89
C PHE A 181 -9.44 4.78 -15.73
N VAL A 182 -8.29 4.27 -16.13
CA VAL A 182 -8.16 2.99 -16.83
C VAL A 182 -7.29 2.08 -16.01
N LEU A 183 -7.91 1.05 -15.46
CA LEU A 183 -7.25 0.00 -14.70
C LEU A 183 -6.79 -1.08 -15.67
N VAL A 184 -5.51 -1.51 -15.55
CA VAL A 184 -4.91 -2.43 -16.51
C VAL A 184 -4.12 -3.51 -15.81
N ASN A 185 -4.44 -4.77 -16.10
CA ASN A 185 -3.62 -5.91 -15.76
C ASN A 185 -2.34 -5.89 -16.62
N SER A 186 -1.22 -5.59 -16.01
CA SER A 186 0.08 -5.45 -16.67
C SER A 186 0.53 -6.74 -17.38
N MET A 187 0.21 -7.92 -16.82
CA MET A 187 0.56 -9.20 -17.41
C MET A 187 -0.19 -9.50 -18.73
N ALA A 188 -1.25 -8.74 -19.03
CA ALA A 188 -1.99 -8.86 -20.28
C ALA A 188 -1.45 -7.98 -21.43
N LEU A 189 -0.32 -7.27 -21.21
CA LEU A 189 0.26 -6.33 -22.18
C LEU A 189 1.50 -6.86 -22.91
N HIS A 190 1.64 -8.18 -23.05
CA HIS A 190 2.78 -8.81 -23.75
C HIS A 190 2.71 -8.71 -25.28
N GLY A 191 1.51 -8.53 -25.85
CA GLY A 191 1.36 -8.35 -27.31
C GLY A 191 1.56 -9.63 -28.14
N ASP A 192 1.46 -10.80 -27.52
CA ASP A 192 1.69 -12.13 -28.15
C ASP A 192 0.40 -12.90 -28.46
N ASN A 193 -0.75 -12.23 -28.45
CA ASN A 193 -2.08 -12.81 -28.66
C ASN A 193 -2.47 -13.90 -27.64
N CYS A 194 -1.85 -13.93 -26.46
CA CYS A 194 -2.22 -14.87 -25.39
C CYS A 194 -3.70 -14.73 -24.98
N PHE A 195 -4.22 -15.73 -24.23
CA PHE A 195 -5.62 -15.71 -23.78
C PHE A 195 -5.98 -14.50 -22.88
N LEU A 196 -4.99 -13.89 -22.20
CA LEU A 196 -5.13 -12.64 -21.47
C LEU A 196 -4.96 -11.42 -22.39
N CYS A 197 -3.99 -11.50 -23.31
CA CYS A 197 -3.49 -10.37 -24.09
C CYS A 197 -4.54 -9.90 -25.10
N LYS A 198 -5.07 -10.82 -25.89
CA LYS A 198 -6.00 -10.45 -26.95
C LYS A 198 -7.28 -9.76 -26.44
N PRO A 199 -7.98 -10.28 -25.41
CA PRO A 199 -9.13 -9.58 -24.85
C PRO A 199 -8.79 -8.20 -24.23
N ALA A 200 -7.61 -8.08 -23.60
CA ALA A 200 -7.16 -6.81 -23.02
C ALA A 200 -6.85 -5.76 -24.09
N GLU A 201 -6.17 -6.16 -25.19
CA GLU A 201 -5.88 -5.30 -26.33
C GLU A 201 -7.16 -4.82 -27.01
N ASP A 202 -8.12 -5.72 -27.26
CA ASP A 202 -9.40 -5.39 -27.87
C ASP A 202 -10.17 -4.41 -26.98
N LYS A 203 -10.16 -4.61 -25.65
CA LYS A 203 -10.81 -3.70 -24.70
C LYS A 203 -10.12 -2.34 -24.63
N LEU A 204 -8.80 -2.31 -24.63
CA LEU A 204 -8.03 -1.04 -24.69
C LEU A 204 -8.30 -0.28 -26.00
N LYS A 205 -8.46 -1.01 -27.11
CA LYS A 205 -8.84 -0.41 -28.39
C LYS A 205 -10.23 0.19 -28.32
N GLU A 206 -11.22 -0.54 -27.79
CA GLU A 206 -12.60 -0.06 -27.58
C GLU A 206 -12.60 1.22 -26.72
N ILE A 207 -11.85 1.22 -25.59
CA ILE A 207 -11.70 2.38 -24.72
C ILE A 207 -11.09 3.56 -25.49
N SER A 208 -10.02 3.31 -26.25
CA SER A 208 -9.37 4.36 -27.06
C SER A 208 -10.31 4.99 -28.08
N GLU A 209 -11.13 4.20 -28.77
CA GLU A 209 -12.11 4.67 -29.73
C GLU A 209 -13.25 5.42 -29.03
N THR A 210 -13.72 4.94 -27.89
CA THR A 210 -14.70 5.64 -27.02
C THR A 210 -14.20 7.01 -26.60
N LEU A 211 -12.94 7.09 -26.15
CA LEU A 211 -12.33 8.35 -25.73
C LEU A 211 -12.11 9.31 -26.90
N GLN A 212 -11.72 8.79 -28.05
CA GLN A 212 -11.58 9.61 -29.26
C GLN A 212 -12.93 10.20 -29.67
N CYS A 213 -13.99 9.37 -29.68
CA CYS A 213 -15.35 9.85 -29.96
C CYS A 213 -15.83 10.92 -28.98
N ALA A 214 -15.55 10.75 -27.69
CA ALA A 214 -15.90 11.74 -26.68
C ALA A 214 -15.13 13.07 -26.89
N LYS A 215 -13.86 12.98 -27.28
CA LYS A 215 -13.01 14.15 -27.59
C LYS A 215 -13.52 14.93 -28.81
N ASP A 216 -13.97 14.20 -29.83
CA ASP A 216 -14.44 14.78 -31.12
C ASP A 216 -15.95 15.20 -31.08
N GLY A 217 -16.56 15.19 -29.89
CA GLY A 217 -17.96 15.59 -29.71
C GLY A 217 -19.01 14.62 -30.24
N GLY A 218 -18.59 13.36 -30.54
CA GLY A 218 -19.53 12.28 -30.92
C GLY A 218 -20.20 12.39 -32.30
N VAL A 219 -19.75 13.31 -33.15
CA VAL A 219 -20.42 13.67 -34.42
C VAL A 219 -20.32 12.58 -35.50
N SER A 220 -19.31 11.70 -35.43
CA SER A 220 -19.09 10.68 -36.46
C SER A 220 -20.11 9.54 -36.36
N LYS A 221 -20.52 8.99 -37.52
CA LYS A 221 -21.35 7.76 -37.58
C LYS A 221 -20.76 6.59 -36.84
N GLN A 222 -19.41 6.47 -36.82
CA GLN A 222 -18.67 5.43 -36.09
C GLN A 222 -18.84 5.55 -34.58
N CYS A 223 -19.02 6.77 -34.05
CA CYS A 223 -19.19 7.01 -32.63
C CYS A 223 -20.53 6.53 -32.05
N LYS A 224 -21.55 6.35 -32.89
CA LYS A 224 -22.86 5.77 -32.46
C LYS A 224 -22.76 4.38 -31.85
N LYS A 225 -21.67 3.65 -32.15
CA LYS A 225 -21.37 2.32 -31.60
C LYS A 225 -20.89 2.36 -30.16
N TYR A 226 -20.32 3.48 -29.71
CA TYR A 226 -19.67 3.57 -28.41
C TYR A 226 -20.55 4.28 -27.40
N LYS A 227 -20.33 3.95 -26.10
CA LYS A 227 -21.06 4.60 -24.99
C LYS A 227 -20.70 6.08 -24.95
N SER A 228 -21.71 6.94 -24.98
CA SER A 228 -21.50 8.38 -24.79
C SER A 228 -20.95 8.66 -23.40
N LEU A 229 -19.89 9.45 -23.33
CA LEU A 229 -19.33 9.97 -22.08
C LEU A 229 -19.89 11.36 -21.81
N PRO A 230 -20.22 11.71 -20.55
CA PRO A 230 -20.77 13.02 -20.21
C PRO A 230 -19.77 14.16 -20.50
N MET A 231 -18.48 13.90 -20.33
CA MET A 231 -17.39 14.81 -20.64
C MET A 231 -16.11 14.02 -20.89
N TYR A 232 -15.30 14.48 -21.84
CA TYR A 232 -13.97 13.94 -22.07
C TYR A 232 -12.97 14.52 -21.06
N SER A 233 -12.16 13.66 -20.48
CA SER A 233 -10.90 14.03 -19.83
C SER A 233 -9.79 13.06 -20.27
N PRO A 234 -8.53 13.50 -20.38
CA PRO A 234 -7.45 12.59 -20.68
C PRO A 234 -7.33 11.52 -19.58
N PRO A 235 -7.23 10.22 -19.93
CA PRO A 235 -7.28 9.12 -18.96
C PRO A 235 -6.06 9.08 -18.06
N ILE A 236 -6.26 8.55 -16.84
CA ILE A 236 -5.22 8.21 -15.88
C ILE A 236 -5.08 6.69 -15.88
N PHE A 237 -3.87 6.18 -16.08
CA PHE A 237 -3.60 4.74 -16.04
C PHE A 237 -3.22 4.29 -14.64
N LEU A 238 -3.87 3.21 -14.21
CA LEU A 238 -3.64 2.53 -12.96
C LEU A 238 -3.24 1.08 -13.28
N GLN A 239 -2.02 0.72 -12.98
CA GLN A 239 -1.46 -0.57 -13.37
C GLN A 239 -0.50 -1.07 -12.29
N HIS A 240 -0.12 -2.36 -12.35
CA HIS A 240 0.82 -2.90 -11.37
C HIS A 240 2.26 -2.69 -11.81
N PHE A 241 2.67 -3.15 -12.99
CA PHE A 241 4.04 -2.92 -13.48
C PHE A 241 4.23 -1.46 -13.91
N PRO A 242 5.37 -0.84 -13.59
CA PRO A 242 5.69 0.49 -14.11
C PRO A 242 5.84 0.48 -15.63
N LEU A 243 5.68 1.65 -16.24
CA LEU A 243 6.03 1.88 -17.63
C LEU A 243 7.53 1.64 -17.82
N TYR A 244 7.92 1.29 -19.06
CA TYR A 244 9.32 1.01 -19.36
C TYR A 244 10.26 2.15 -18.92
N ARG A 245 11.25 1.77 -18.12
CA ARG A 245 12.42 2.56 -17.76
C ARG A 245 13.63 1.61 -17.60
N PRO A 246 14.88 2.09 -17.87
CA PRO A 246 16.05 1.22 -17.81
C PRO A 246 16.40 0.71 -16.41
N SER A 247 16.14 1.53 -15.38
CA SER A 247 16.39 1.24 -13.96
C SER A 247 15.76 2.35 -13.11
N ASP A 248 15.92 2.29 -11.80
CA ASP A 248 15.52 3.32 -10.85
C ASP A 248 16.59 4.39 -10.59
N SER A 249 17.70 4.41 -11.36
CA SER A 249 18.85 5.30 -11.15
C SER A 249 18.53 6.80 -11.09
N HIS A 250 17.43 7.22 -11.67
CA HIS A 250 16.97 8.61 -11.69
C HIS A 250 15.98 8.94 -10.56
N CYS A 251 15.51 7.95 -9.80
CA CYS A 251 14.57 8.15 -8.71
C CYS A 251 15.27 8.77 -7.50
N LYS A 252 14.69 9.87 -6.98
CA LYS A 252 15.31 10.68 -5.91
C LYS A 252 14.42 10.83 -4.68
N GLU A 253 13.26 10.17 -4.67
CA GLU A 253 12.37 10.21 -3.52
C GLU A 253 13.03 9.60 -2.27
N PRO A 254 12.65 10.06 -1.06
CA PRO A 254 13.18 9.50 0.19
C PRO A 254 12.94 7.99 0.33
N ASP A 255 11.88 7.47 -0.30
CA ASP A 255 11.48 6.06 -0.33
C ASP A 255 11.88 5.34 -1.62
N SER A 256 12.83 5.88 -2.41
CA SER A 256 13.39 5.21 -3.59
C SER A 256 14.21 3.97 -3.22
N ALA A 257 14.62 3.22 -4.24
CA ALA A 257 15.45 2.04 -4.06
C ALA A 257 16.80 2.39 -3.38
N PRO A 258 17.31 1.51 -2.51
CA PRO A 258 18.62 1.71 -1.87
C PRO A 258 19.74 1.74 -2.93
N SER A 259 20.85 2.42 -2.60
CA SER A 259 21.99 2.61 -3.50
C SER A 259 22.57 1.32 -4.07
N GLN A 260 22.40 0.19 -3.39
CA GLN A 260 22.88 -1.13 -3.81
C GLN A 260 22.14 -1.67 -5.04
N ILE A 261 20.83 -1.36 -5.18
CA ILE A 261 19.97 -1.92 -6.22
C ILE A 261 19.39 -0.88 -7.18
N ILE A 262 19.51 0.42 -6.89
CA ILE A 262 18.89 1.51 -7.67
C ILE A 262 19.34 1.53 -9.13
N ASN A 263 20.53 1.01 -9.41
CA ASN A 263 21.13 0.95 -10.75
C ASN A 263 20.92 -0.40 -11.46
N GLU A 264 20.25 -1.36 -10.82
CA GLU A 264 19.98 -2.65 -11.46
C GLU A 264 19.11 -2.45 -12.69
N PRO A 265 19.49 -3.06 -13.85
CA PRO A 265 18.75 -2.90 -15.08
C PRO A 265 17.41 -3.65 -15.00
N PHE A 266 16.35 -2.96 -15.40
CA PHE A 266 15.01 -3.56 -15.46
C PHE A 266 14.87 -4.46 -16.69
N ARG A 267 14.26 -5.62 -16.48
CA ARG A 267 13.89 -6.56 -17.54
C ARG A 267 12.45 -6.28 -17.97
N GLU A 268 12.26 -6.09 -19.29
CA GLU A 268 10.93 -5.93 -19.85
C GLU A 268 10.05 -7.14 -19.53
N PHE A 269 8.78 -6.91 -19.22
CA PHE A 269 7.75 -7.91 -18.82
C PHE A 269 7.96 -8.58 -17.45
N TRP A 270 9.04 -8.28 -16.74
CA TRP A 270 9.32 -8.78 -15.40
C TRP A 270 9.36 -7.66 -14.35
N ASP A 271 10.10 -6.61 -14.64
CA ASP A 271 10.30 -5.50 -13.73
C ASP A 271 9.53 -4.25 -14.19
N CYS A 272 9.22 -4.18 -15.49
CA CYS A 272 8.45 -3.10 -16.12
C CYS A 272 7.71 -3.58 -17.38
N LEU A 273 6.83 -2.73 -17.91
CA LEU A 273 6.20 -2.98 -19.23
C LEU A 273 7.23 -2.87 -20.36
N ALA A 274 6.92 -3.50 -21.50
CA ALA A 274 7.76 -3.41 -22.69
C ALA A 274 7.81 -1.98 -23.26
N ARG A 275 8.93 -1.68 -23.90
CA ARG A 275 9.13 -0.43 -24.60
C ARG A 275 8.07 -0.21 -25.68
N GLY A 276 7.28 0.82 -25.53
CA GLY A 276 6.23 1.18 -26.51
C GLY A 276 4.82 0.70 -26.20
N SER A 277 4.61 -0.08 -25.14
CA SER A 277 3.29 -0.58 -24.72
C SER A 277 2.27 0.51 -24.38
N THR A 278 2.67 1.76 -24.24
CA THR A 278 1.84 2.84 -23.71
C THR A 278 1.15 3.65 -24.80
N LYS A 279 -0.17 3.75 -24.68
CA LYS A 279 -0.96 4.83 -25.28
C LYS A 279 -0.78 6.07 -24.39
N LYS A 280 -1.13 7.26 -24.87
CA LYS A 280 -0.80 8.55 -24.21
C LYS A 280 -1.75 8.91 -23.05
N PRO A 281 -1.62 8.34 -21.83
CA PRO A 281 -2.38 8.78 -20.68
C PRO A 281 -1.91 10.15 -20.20
N ARG A 282 -2.75 10.82 -19.41
CA ARG A 282 -2.38 12.07 -18.72
C ARG A 282 -1.35 11.82 -17.62
N ALA A 283 -1.47 10.70 -16.93
CA ALA A 283 -0.56 10.22 -15.90
C ALA A 283 -0.67 8.70 -15.77
N ALA A 284 0.34 8.07 -15.19
CA ALA A 284 0.32 6.69 -14.79
C ALA A 284 0.67 6.55 -13.29
N PHE A 285 0.07 5.55 -12.65
CA PHE A 285 0.42 5.14 -11.30
C PHE A 285 0.64 3.63 -11.30
N SER A 286 1.73 3.19 -10.70
CA SER A 286 2.16 1.80 -10.69
C SER A 286 2.70 1.37 -9.32
N GLY A 287 3.00 0.09 -9.15
CA GLY A 287 3.64 -0.51 -7.99
C GLY A 287 4.80 -1.41 -8.39
N HIS A 288 4.81 -2.65 -7.87
CA HIS A 288 5.67 -3.76 -8.25
C HIS A 288 7.13 -3.66 -7.76
N THR A 289 7.80 -2.53 -7.91
CA THR A 289 9.21 -2.40 -7.53
C THR A 289 9.42 -2.27 -6.02
N HIS A 290 8.35 -2.12 -5.25
CA HIS A 290 8.34 -1.87 -3.80
C HIS A 290 9.02 -0.56 -3.37
N HIS A 291 9.47 0.26 -4.33
CA HIS A 291 10.20 1.50 -4.09
C HIS A 291 9.51 2.68 -4.77
N GLY A 292 9.55 3.83 -4.11
CA GLY A 292 8.99 5.06 -4.66
C GLY A 292 9.84 5.60 -5.80
N CYS A 293 9.20 5.95 -6.92
CA CYS A 293 9.88 6.60 -8.04
C CYS A 293 8.95 7.54 -8.78
N PHE A 294 9.46 8.70 -9.14
CA PHE A 294 8.83 9.59 -10.11
C PHE A 294 9.59 9.56 -11.42
N THR A 295 8.89 9.28 -12.52
CA THR A 295 9.46 9.23 -13.87
C THR A 295 8.64 10.08 -14.83
N LEU A 296 9.30 10.85 -15.68
CA LEU A 296 8.65 11.59 -16.76
C LEU A 296 8.94 10.90 -18.10
N HIS A 297 8.01 10.10 -18.58
CA HIS A 297 8.16 9.35 -19.83
C HIS A 297 7.97 10.26 -21.05
N ARG A 298 8.92 10.19 -22.01
CA ARG A 298 8.90 10.99 -23.26
C ARG A 298 8.65 12.48 -22.99
N GLU A 299 9.17 12.97 -21.85
CA GLU A 299 9.05 14.38 -21.40
C GLU A 299 7.59 14.89 -21.25
N ARG A 300 6.59 13.98 -21.17
CA ARG A 300 5.16 14.37 -21.17
C ARG A 300 4.28 13.57 -20.23
N ILE A 301 4.59 12.30 -19.98
CA ILE A 301 3.72 11.42 -19.18
C ILE A 301 4.35 11.22 -17.82
N PRO A 302 3.85 11.87 -16.77
CA PRO A 302 4.32 11.64 -15.42
C PRO A 302 3.82 10.28 -14.92
N GLU A 303 4.71 9.50 -14.34
CA GLU A 303 4.41 8.27 -13.63
C GLU A 303 4.93 8.32 -12.22
N TRP A 304 4.08 7.90 -11.29
CA TRP A 304 4.46 7.61 -9.91
C TRP A 304 4.39 6.10 -9.67
N THR A 305 5.55 5.50 -9.39
CA THR A 305 5.63 4.16 -8.85
C THR A 305 5.52 4.26 -7.34
N LEU A 306 4.53 3.57 -6.76
CA LEU A 306 4.27 3.56 -5.33
C LEU A 306 5.12 2.48 -4.65
N PRO A 307 5.71 2.77 -3.48
CA PRO A 307 6.36 1.74 -2.69
C PRO A 307 5.33 0.81 -2.06
N SER A 308 5.81 -0.33 -1.56
CA SER A 308 4.97 -1.24 -0.79
C SER A 308 4.30 -0.55 0.41
N PHE A 309 3.00 -0.80 0.60
CA PHE A 309 2.21 -0.34 1.74
C PHE A 309 2.47 -1.16 3.02
N SER A 310 3.33 -2.16 2.94
CA SER A 310 3.60 -3.11 4.02
C SER A 310 5.06 -3.05 4.46
N TRP A 311 5.29 -3.18 5.77
CA TRP A 311 6.62 -3.43 6.34
C TRP A 311 7.24 -4.76 5.85
N ARG A 312 6.49 -5.58 5.12
CA ARG A 312 6.99 -6.80 4.49
C ARG A 312 8.17 -6.50 3.57
N ASN A 313 8.06 -5.46 2.76
CA ASN A 313 9.00 -5.15 1.69
C ASN A 313 9.72 -3.81 1.89
N LYS A 314 9.21 -2.95 2.78
CA LYS A 314 9.72 -1.59 2.96
C LYS A 314 9.69 -1.15 4.43
N ASN A 315 10.83 -0.65 4.94
CA ASN A 315 10.91 -0.10 6.30
C ASN A 315 10.13 1.21 6.48
N ASP A 316 10.04 1.99 5.42
CA ASP A 316 9.39 3.30 5.35
C ASP A 316 8.30 3.34 4.25
N PRO A 317 7.21 2.59 4.42
CA PRO A 317 6.15 2.54 3.43
C PRO A 317 5.49 3.90 3.25
N SER A 318 4.88 4.12 2.07
CA SER A 318 4.11 5.32 1.80
C SER A 318 2.92 5.02 0.89
N PHE A 319 2.00 5.99 0.78
CA PHE A 319 0.88 5.98 -0.14
C PHE A 319 0.67 7.39 -0.72
N ILE A 320 -0.21 7.53 -1.69
CA ILE A 320 -0.50 8.81 -2.31
C ILE A 320 -1.93 9.24 -1.99
N LEU A 321 -2.10 10.49 -1.57
CA LEU A 321 -3.36 11.24 -1.66
C LEU A 321 -3.33 12.08 -2.92
N ALA A 322 -4.31 11.89 -3.81
CA ALA A 322 -4.41 12.61 -5.06
C ALA A 322 -5.77 13.31 -5.17
N THR A 323 -5.75 14.55 -5.60
CA THR A 323 -6.95 15.27 -6.01
C THR A 323 -6.96 15.40 -7.52
N PHE A 324 -7.95 14.79 -8.18
CA PHE A 324 -8.11 14.80 -9.62
C PHE A 324 -9.25 15.73 -10.02
N ALA A 325 -9.01 16.54 -11.06
CA ALA A 325 -10.04 17.26 -11.82
C ALA A 325 -9.87 16.89 -13.30
N PRO A 326 -10.86 17.13 -14.18
CA PRO A 326 -10.80 16.70 -15.58
C PRO A 326 -9.58 17.17 -16.36
N ASP A 327 -9.04 18.32 -16.04
CA ASP A 327 -7.91 18.99 -16.71
C ASP A 327 -6.61 18.97 -15.90
N ILE A 328 -6.69 18.94 -14.57
CA ILE A 328 -5.53 19.02 -13.67
C ILE A 328 -5.61 17.97 -12.56
N PHE A 329 -4.47 17.60 -12.02
CA PHE A 329 -4.39 16.82 -10.78
C PHE A 329 -3.16 17.24 -9.97
N LYS A 330 -3.23 17.03 -8.67
CA LYS A 330 -2.08 17.16 -7.77
C LYS A 330 -2.03 15.96 -6.83
N ILE A 331 -0.85 15.63 -6.38
CA ILE A 331 -0.60 14.55 -5.44
C ILE A 331 0.13 15.04 -4.20
N THR A 332 -0.07 14.35 -3.09
CA THR A 332 0.77 14.41 -1.89
C THR A 332 1.17 12.99 -1.52
N LYS A 333 2.46 12.73 -1.36
CA LYS A 333 2.97 11.46 -0.85
C LYS A 333 2.89 11.49 0.68
N CYS A 334 2.28 10.47 1.25
CA CYS A 334 2.04 10.31 2.67
C CYS A 334 2.89 9.16 3.21
N TYR A 335 3.83 9.46 4.09
CA TYR A 335 4.67 8.45 4.72
C TYR A 335 3.94 7.82 5.91
N MET A 336 4.29 6.58 6.18
CA MET A 336 3.78 5.78 7.29
C MET A 336 4.83 5.69 8.41
N PRO A 337 4.48 5.24 9.62
CA PRO A 337 5.48 4.98 10.64
C PRO A 337 6.55 4.01 10.14
N LYS A 338 7.83 4.34 10.36
CA LYS A 338 8.93 3.44 10.01
C LYS A 338 8.96 2.25 10.96
N GLU A 339 9.11 1.04 10.42
CA GLU A 339 9.23 -0.18 11.20
C GLU A 339 10.36 -0.08 12.23
N SER A 340 11.53 0.39 11.80
CA SER A 340 12.69 0.59 12.66
C SER A 340 12.43 1.57 13.82
N THR A 341 11.58 2.58 13.63
CA THR A 341 11.21 3.52 14.70
C THR A 341 10.38 2.83 15.77
N VAL A 342 9.37 2.04 15.35
CA VAL A 342 8.52 1.29 16.29
C VAL A 342 9.34 0.27 17.06
N ILE A 343 10.24 -0.47 16.39
CA ILE A 343 11.15 -1.41 17.04
C ILE A 343 12.04 -0.71 18.08
N ARG A 344 12.65 0.43 17.73
CA ARG A 344 13.49 1.20 18.66
C ARG A 344 12.72 1.68 19.89
N LEU A 345 11.49 2.14 19.71
CA LEU A 345 10.63 2.55 20.81
C LEU A 345 10.38 1.39 21.78
N TYR A 346 10.09 0.19 21.26
CA TYR A 346 9.94 -0.99 22.09
C TYR A 346 11.25 -1.39 22.83
N MET A 347 12.40 -1.21 22.20
CA MET A 347 13.71 -1.49 22.84
C MET A 347 14.06 -0.52 23.97
N LEU A 348 13.50 0.69 23.99
CA LEU A 348 13.76 1.66 25.06
C LEU A 348 13.17 1.22 26.41
N VAL A 349 12.11 0.42 26.42
CA VAL A 349 11.45 -0.02 27.68
C VAL A 349 12.32 -0.90 28.53
N PRO A 350 12.93 -2.00 28.04
CA PRO A 350 13.82 -2.83 28.85
C PRO A 350 15.00 -2.03 29.44
N LEU A 351 15.55 -1.08 28.65
CA LEU A 351 16.66 -0.24 29.08
C LEU A 351 16.24 0.71 30.23
N GLN A 352 15.08 1.33 30.15
CA GLN A 352 14.56 2.15 31.24
C GLN A 352 14.19 1.32 32.47
N MET A 353 13.60 0.14 32.28
CA MET A 353 13.31 -0.77 33.40
C MET A 353 14.57 -1.20 34.13
N ASP A 354 15.64 -1.56 33.42
CA ASP A 354 16.93 -1.95 34.01
C ASP A 354 17.56 -0.77 34.77
N PHE A 355 17.51 0.44 34.22
CA PHE A 355 17.97 1.64 34.88
C PHE A 355 17.19 1.93 36.18
N TRP A 356 15.85 1.83 36.16
CA TRP A 356 15.00 2.06 37.33
C TRP A 356 15.19 1.01 38.41
N LEU A 357 15.38 -0.27 38.02
CA LEU A 357 15.67 -1.35 38.96
C LEU A 357 17.04 -1.15 39.64
N LYS A 358 18.08 -0.73 38.91
CA LYS A 358 19.40 -0.45 39.45
C LYS A 358 19.42 0.78 40.36
N THR A 359 18.78 1.88 39.96
CA THR A 359 18.71 3.10 40.78
C THR A 359 17.83 2.94 42.02
N GLY A 360 16.77 2.14 41.94
CA GLY A 360 15.95 1.79 43.09
C GLY A 360 16.69 0.90 44.10
N GLN A 361 17.60 0.04 43.66
CA GLN A 361 18.45 -0.73 44.55
C GLN A 361 19.53 0.11 45.26
N LEU A 362 20.08 1.10 44.60
CA LEU A 362 21.04 2.04 45.20
C LEU A 362 20.45 2.90 46.32
N LYS A 363 19.18 3.30 46.17
CA LYS A 363 18.45 4.07 47.21
C LYS A 363 18.03 3.17 48.40
N GLY A 364 17.80 1.88 48.19
CA GLY A 364 17.46 0.94 49.25
C GLY A 364 18.66 0.54 50.14
N ASN A 365 19.87 0.55 49.61
CA ASN A 365 21.10 0.25 50.37
C ASN A 365 21.68 1.47 51.15
N GLY A 366 21.25 2.68 50.80
CA GLY A 366 21.76 3.87 51.48
C GLY A 366 21.10 4.20 52.86
N ASN A 367 20.01 3.49 53.19
CA ASN A 367 19.27 3.78 54.45
C ASN A 367 19.60 2.78 55.59
N ASN A 368 20.51 1.82 55.38
CA ASN A 368 20.85 0.83 56.41
C ASN A 368 22.22 1.04 57.09
N THR A 369 22.85 2.23 56.92
CA THR A 369 24.14 2.52 57.54
C THR A 369 24.15 3.70 58.52
N ALA A 370 23.00 4.04 59.12
CA ALA A 370 22.91 5.08 60.12
C ALA A 370 22.07 4.60 61.31
N THR A 371 22.59 3.66 62.12
CA THR A 371 22.23 3.44 63.53
C THR A 371 23.15 2.36 64.10
N GLU A 372 24.40 2.75 64.46
CA GLU A 372 25.22 2.14 65.51
C GLU A 372 26.28 3.16 65.90
N GLN A 373 25.93 3.99 66.88
CA GLN A 373 26.83 4.58 67.88
C GLN A 373 26.03 4.90 69.15
#